data_4fb064ef02a2dc6761cbc9c1e332009f
#
_entry.id   4fb064ef02a2dc6761cbc9c1e332009f
#
_cell.length_a   1.000
_cell.length_b   1.000
_cell.length_c   1.000
_cell.angle_alpha   90.00
_cell.angle_beta   90.00
_cell.angle_gamma   90.00
#
_symmetry.space_group_name_H-M   'P 1'
#
loop_
_entity.id
_entity.type
_entity.pdbx_description
1 polymer ?
#
loop_
_entity_poly.entity_id
_entity_poly.type
_entity_poly.pdbx_seq_one_letter_code
_entity_poly.pdbx_strand_id
1 'polypeptide(L)'
;LLTIPMIKDVKQRHYIEPEPNPIGNSFKRLGQTFLNIKDYKIVFMFLIAYFCYIDGVDTIIKMVVPYATSVLGPDSLDTFMLLGILLVIQIVAFPFALLYGSLAKKYSTRSMIIAGITTYMVVCIAAFFISEMWHIFVLGIMIGSAQGGIQALSRSYYGKIIPKERSNEFFGFYNIFGKFAA
;
A
#
# COMPACT_ATOMS: atom_id res chain seq x y z
N LEU A 1 -6.67 -21.19 -10.73
CA LEU A 1 -6.35 -22.47 -11.44
C LEU A 1 -5.52 -22.25 -12.72
N LEU A 2 -5.73 -21.17 -13.47
CA LEU A 2 -4.94 -20.82 -14.70
C LEU A 2 -3.49 -20.40 -14.41
N THR A 3 -3.16 -19.99 -13.19
CA THR A 3 -1.83 -19.52 -12.80
C THR A 3 -0.86 -20.65 -12.44
N ILE A 4 -1.37 -21.84 -12.12
CA ILE A 4 -0.54 -22.99 -11.68
C ILE A 4 0.45 -23.47 -12.76
N PRO A 5 0.07 -23.63 -14.05
CA PRO A 5 1.04 -24.01 -15.08
C PRO A 5 2.09 -22.91 -15.35
N MET A 6 1.75 -21.64 -15.21
CA MET A 6 2.69 -20.51 -15.43
C MET A 6 3.77 -20.43 -14.34
N ILE A 7 3.49 -20.90 -13.12
CA ILE A 7 4.45 -20.90 -12.00
C ILE A 7 5.54 -21.95 -12.20
N LYS A 8 5.27 -23.06 -12.89
CA LYS A 8 6.24 -24.12 -13.15
C LYS A 8 7.42 -23.70 -14.02
N ASP A 9 7.24 -22.67 -14.86
CA ASP A 9 8.27 -22.20 -15.80
C ASP A 9 9.16 -21.09 -15.21
N VAL A 10 8.90 -20.64 -13.98
CA VAL A 10 9.73 -19.62 -13.33
C VAL A 10 10.99 -20.28 -12.76
N LYS A 11 12.11 -20.19 -13.49
CA LYS A 11 13.41 -20.61 -12.99
C LYS A 11 13.79 -19.77 -11.77
N GLN A 12 13.94 -20.41 -10.62
CA GLN A 12 14.49 -19.77 -9.42
C GLN A 12 15.93 -19.35 -9.71
N ARG A 13 16.23 -18.07 -9.65
CA ARG A 13 17.59 -17.52 -9.90
C ARG A 13 18.56 -17.81 -8.74
N HIS A 14 18.06 -18.03 -7.54
CA HIS A 14 18.84 -18.42 -6.37
C HIS A 14 18.15 -19.59 -5.68
N TYR A 15 18.72 -20.77 -5.86
CA TYR A 15 18.32 -21.95 -5.11
C TYR A 15 19.01 -21.90 -3.75
N ILE A 16 18.25 -21.76 -2.68
CA ILE A 16 18.76 -21.89 -1.31
C ILE A 16 18.50 -23.33 -0.89
N GLU A 17 19.54 -24.03 -0.48
CA GLU A 17 19.41 -25.38 0.03
C GLU A 17 18.41 -25.43 1.21
N PRO A 18 17.55 -26.46 1.28
CA PRO A 18 16.57 -26.59 2.37
C PRO A 18 17.30 -26.76 3.70
N GLU A 19 17.23 -25.75 4.56
CA GLU A 19 17.81 -25.83 5.91
C GLU A 19 16.93 -26.68 6.84
N PRO A 20 17.54 -27.47 7.74
CA PRO A 20 16.80 -28.12 8.82
C PRO A 20 16.22 -27.05 9.75
N ASN A 21 14.91 -27.03 9.98
CA ASN A 21 14.13 -26.02 10.73
C ASN A 21 14.00 -24.65 10.07
N PRO A 22 13.33 -24.54 8.91
CA PRO A 22 13.22 -23.28 8.17
C PRO A 22 12.47 -22.19 8.97
N ILE A 23 11.50 -22.55 9.81
CA ILE A 23 10.70 -21.60 10.59
C ILE A 23 11.52 -21.02 11.73
N GLY A 24 12.20 -21.85 12.54
CA GLY A 24 13.00 -21.38 13.68
C GLY A 24 14.18 -20.50 13.23
N ASN A 25 14.84 -20.90 12.15
CA ASN A 25 15.95 -20.13 11.56
C ASN A 25 15.46 -18.80 10.97
N SER A 26 14.27 -18.74 10.39
CA SER A 26 13.68 -17.48 9.89
C SER A 26 13.40 -16.50 11.02
N PHE A 27 12.81 -16.93 12.13
CA PHE A 27 12.59 -16.08 13.31
C PHE A 27 13.92 -15.62 13.94
N LYS A 28 14.92 -16.49 14.03
CA LYS A 28 16.25 -16.13 14.53
C LYS A 28 16.93 -15.08 13.64
N ARG A 29 16.85 -15.22 12.33
CA ARG A 29 17.38 -14.26 11.35
C ARG A 29 16.63 -12.91 11.43
N LEU A 30 15.30 -12.94 11.55
CA LEU A 30 14.50 -11.73 11.78
C LEU A 30 14.94 -11.00 13.06
N GLY A 31 15.11 -11.75 14.16
CA GLY A 31 15.60 -11.18 15.43
C GLY A 31 17.01 -10.57 15.30
N GLN A 32 17.93 -11.25 14.62
CA GLN A 32 19.28 -10.74 14.36
C GLN A 32 19.27 -9.47 13.48
N THR A 33 18.43 -9.44 12.43
CA THR A 33 18.29 -8.27 11.57
C THR A 33 17.72 -7.09 12.34
N PHE A 34 16.80 -7.34 13.28
CA PHE A 34 16.24 -6.31 14.16
C PHE A 34 17.28 -5.79 15.17
N LEU A 35 18.12 -6.66 15.72
CA LEU A 35 19.20 -6.26 16.63
C LEU A 35 20.28 -5.43 15.91
N ASN A 36 20.54 -5.68 14.64
CA ASN A 36 21.49 -4.96 13.81
C ASN A 36 20.84 -3.77 13.07
N ILE A 37 19.83 -3.16 13.69
CA ILE A 37 19.05 -2.05 13.10
C ILE A 37 19.94 -0.85 12.68
N LYS A 38 21.08 -0.68 13.35
CA LYS A 38 22.04 0.40 13.06
C LYS A 38 22.64 0.29 11.66
N ASP A 39 22.84 -0.93 11.15
CA ASP A 39 23.43 -1.20 9.84
C ASP A 39 22.42 -0.91 8.71
N TYR A 40 21.12 -0.93 9.05
CA TYR A 40 20.02 -0.74 8.10
C TYR A 40 19.13 0.46 8.44
N LYS A 41 19.73 1.51 9.00
CA LYS A 41 19.01 2.70 9.48
C LYS A 41 18.05 3.30 8.45
N ILE A 42 18.43 3.37 7.16
CA ILE A 42 17.61 3.94 6.09
C ILE A 42 16.37 3.07 5.85
N VAL A 43 16.52 1.73 5.89
CA VAL A 43 15.44 0.78 5.68
C VAL A 43 14.42 0.86 6.80
N PHE A 44 14.89 0.89 8.06
CA PHE A 44 14.01 1.00 9.22
C PHE A 44 13.32 2.36 9.31
N MET A 45 14.03 3.45 8.98
CA MET A 45 13.40 4.78 8.92
C MET A 45 12.28 4.83 7.86
N PHE A 46 12.50 4.17 6.71
CA PHE A 46 11.45 4.04 5.71
C PHE A 46 10.28 3.19 6.20
N LEU A 47 10.53 2.08 6.93
CA LEU A 47 9.46 1.24 7.49
C LEU A 47 8.59 2.00 8.50
N ILE A 48 9.19 2.82 9.36
CA ILE A 48 8.44 3.66 10.31
C ILE A 48 7.61 4.69 9.55
N ALA A 49 8.20 5.38 8.57
CA ALA A 49 7.47 6.32 7.73
C ALA A 49 6.34 5.62 6.96
N TYR A 50 6.61 4.42 6.41
CA TYR A 50 5.63 3.60 5.72
C TYR A 50 4.46 3.24 6.65
N PHE A 51 4.75 2.78 7.86
CA PHE A 51 3.72 2.48 8.86
C PHE A 51 2.81 3.68 9.11
N CYS A 52 3.39 4.85 9.40
CA CYS A 52 2.61 6.06 9.71
C CYS A 52 1.70 6.49 8.55
N TYR A 53 2.21 6.50 7.30
CA TYR A 53 1.36 6.99 6.21
C TYR A 53 0.39 5.93 5.69
N ILE A 54 0.72 4.64 5.75
CA ILE A 54 -0.20 3.60 5.29
C ILE A 54 -1.38 3.43 6.26
N ASP A 55 -1.14 3.57 7.58
CA ASP A 55 -2.21 3.62 8.59
C ASP A 55 -3.19 4.76 8.30
N GLY A 56 -2.68 5.96 7.99
CA GLY A 56 -3.52 7.09 7.58
C GLY A 56 -4.30 6.82 6.30
N VAL A 57 -3.66 6.24 5.28
CA VAL A 57 -4.31 5.88 4.01
C VAL A 57 -5.42 4.87 4.22
N ASP A 58 -5.15 3.79 4.94
CA ASP A 58 -6.13 2.72 5.20
C ASP A 58 -7.29 3.22 6.08
N THR A 59 -7.01 4.11 7.03
CA THR A 59 -8.04 4.77 7.85
C THR A 59 -8.98 5.60 6.97
N ILE A 60 -8.45 6.42 6.05
CA ILE A 60 -9.28 7.24 5.14
C ILE A 60 -10.16 6.34 4.27
N ILE A 61 -9.60 5.25 3.71
CA ILE A 61 -10.35 4.32 2.86
C ILE A 61 -11.48 3.64 3.65
N LYS A 62 -11.22 3.22 4.88
CA LYS A 62 -12.21 2.57 5.74
C LYS A 62 -13.29 3.55 6.23
N MET A 63 -12.91 4.81 6.47
CA MET A 63 -13.82 5.82 7.00
C MET A 63 -14.67 6.52 5.94
N VAL A 64 -14.35 6.40 4.65
CA VAL A 64 -15.11 7.10 3.59
C VAL A 64 -16.59 6.72 3.58
N VAL A 65 -16.91 5.45 3.76
CA VAL A 65 -18.29 4.95 3.76
C VAL A 65 -19.04 5.37 5.03
N PRO A 66 -18.56 5.08 6.28
CA PRO A 66 -19.20 5.55 7.50
C PRO A 66 -19.36 7.08 7.54
N TYR A 67 -18.37 7.81 7.05
CA TYR A 67 -18.44 9.27 7.00
C TYR A 67 -19.53 9.75 6.03
N ALA A 68 -19.59 9.16 4.83
CA ALA A 68 -20.61 9.49 3.84
C ALA A 68 -22.02 9.24 4.38
N THR A 69 -22.26 8.11 5.06
CA THR A 69 -23.55 7.80 5.68
C THR A 69 -23.89 8.74 6.82
N SER A 70 -22.90 9.21 7.58
CA SER A 70 -23.14 10.16 8.69
C SER A 70 -23.52 11.56 8.22
N VAL A 71 -22.98 12.00 7.08
CA VAL A 71 -23.21 13.36 6.52
C VAL A 71 -24.50 13.42 5.70
N LEU A 72 -24.77 12.41 4.88
CA LEU A 72 -25.94 12.39 3.99
C LEU A 72 -27.16 11.73 4.59
N GLY A 73 -27.03 11.08 5.74
CA GLY A 73 -28.09 10.32 6.42
C GLY A 73 -28.09 8.84 6.06
N PRO A 74 -28.56 7.98 6.98
CA PRO A 74 -28.50 6.53 6.82
C PRO A 74 -29.34 5.98 5.65
N ASP A 75 -30.40 6.68 5.27
CA ASP A 75 -31.32 6.27 4.19
C ASP A 75 -30.87 6.77 2.81
N SER A 76 -29.83 7.60 2.73
CA SER A 76 -29.36 8.21 1.48
C SER A 76 -28.43 7.31 0.68
N LEU A 77 -27.82 6.31 1.30
CA LEU A 77 -26.85 5.39 0.70
C LEU A 77 -27.36 3.95 0.77
N ASP A 78 -27.96 3.48 -0.32
CA ASP A 78 -28.28 2.07 -0.48
C ASP A 78 -26.99 1.23 -0.58
N THR A 79 -27.06 -0.02 -0.10
CA THR A 79 -25.93 -0.97 -0.12
C THR A 79 -25.32 -1.11 -1.53
N PHE A 80 -26.14 -1.11 -2.58
CA PHE A 80 -25.66 -1.15 -3.95
C PHE A 80 -24.84 0.07 -4.34
N MET A 81 -25.20 1.24 -3.83
CA MET A 81 -24.52 2.49 -4.10
C MET A 81 -23.16 2.53 -3.39
N LEU A 82 -23.08 2.05 -2.15
CA LEU A 82 -21.82 1.88 -1.42
C LEU A 82 -20.87 0.93 -2.14
N LEU A 83 -21.36 -0.21 -2.61
CA LEU A 83 -20.58 -1.15 -3.44
C LEU A 83 -20.13 -0.51 -4.75
N GLY A 84 -20.99 0.31 -5.37
CA GLY A 84 -20.67 1.07 -6.58
C GLY A 84 -19.51 2.03 -6.37
N ILE A 85 -19.51 2.79 -5.27
CA ILE A 85 -18.40 3.71 -4.91
C ILE A 85 -17.10 2.94 -4.72
N LEU A 86 -17.11 1.84 -3.96
CA LEU A 86 -15.94 1.00 -3.77
C LEU A 86 -15.41 0.43 -5.10
N LEU A 87 -16.30 0.06 -6.01
CA LEU A 87 -15.97 -0.45 -7.33
C LEU A 87 -15.32 0.63 -8.19
N VAL A 88 -15.85 1.86 -8.16
CA VAL A 88 -15.27 3.03 -8.86
C VAL A 88 -13.86 3.29 -8.35
N ILE A 89 -13.64 3.28 -7.04
CA ILE A 89 -12.31 3.45 -6.44
C ILE A 89 -11.33 2.42 -7.01
N GLN A 90 -11.71 1.15 -7.10
CA GLN A 90 -10.84 0.08 -7.60
C GLN A 90 -10.58 0.20 -9.11
N ILE A 91 -11.60 0.53 -9.91
CA ILE A 91 -11.43 0.75 -11.35
C ILE A 91 -10.48 1.90 -11.64
N VAL A 92 -10.59 2.99 -10.88
CA VAL A 92 -9.70 4.17 -11.01
C VAL A 92 -8.29 3.85 -10.51
N ALA A 93 -8.15 3.09 -9.44
CA ALA A 93 -6.84 2.75 -8.87
C ALA A 93 -5.93 2.01 -9.86
N PHE A 94 -6.48 1.16 -10.72
CA PHE A 94 -5.68 0.36 -11.66
C PHE A 94 -4.91 1.21 -12.68
N PRO A 95 -5.54 2.09 -13.51
CA PRO A 95 -4.80 2.92 -14.46
C PRO A 95 -3.87 3.91 -13.78
N PHE A 96 -4.26 4.46 -12.62
CA PHE A 96 -3.39 5.35 -11.85
C PHE A 96 -2.15 4.65 -11.28
N ALA A 97 -2.25 3.38 -10.88
CA ALA A 97 -1.07 2.60 -10.48
C ALA A 97 -0.04 2.51 -11.62
N LEU A 98 -0.49 2.32 -12.87
CA LEU A 98 0.38 2.31 -14.05
C LEU A 98 0.97 3.70 -14.35
N LEU A 99 0.16 4.75 -14.23
CA LEU A 99 0.61 6.14 -14.39
C LEU A 99 1.67 6.51 -13.35
N TYR A 100 1.46 6.23 -12.08
CA TYR A 100 2.44 6.45 -11.02
C TYR A 100 3.73 5.67 -11.28
N GLY A 101 3.64 4.43 -11.76
CA GLY A 101 4.81 3.62 -12.14
C GLY A 101 5.61 4.25 -13.28
N SER A 102 4.95 4.80 -14.30
CA SER A 102 5.59 5.51 -15.41
C SER A 102 6.21 6.83 -14.99
N LEU A 103 5.47 7.64 -14.20
CA LEU A 103 5.95 8.92 -13.69
C LEU A 103 7.11 8.75 -12.72
N ALA A 104 7.13 7.69 -11.92
CA ALA A 104 8.24 7.39 -11.01
C ALA A 104 9.58 7.11 -11.73
N LYS A 105 9.53 6.73 -13.01
CA LYS A 105 10.74 6.61 -13.85
C LYS A 105 11.29 8.00 -14.23
N LYS A 106 10.42 9.01 -14.38
CA LYS A 106 10.78 10.36 -14.78
C LYS A 106 11.13 11.26 -13.59
N TYR A 107 10.33 11.21 -12.52
CA TYR A 107 10.42 12.16 -11.39
C TYR A 107 11.06 11.58 -10.12
N SER A 108 11.28 10.35 -9.98
CA SER A 108 11.71 9.57 -8.83
C SER A 108 10.56 8.95 -8.02
N THR A 109 10.81 7.75 -7.54
CA THR A 109 9.82 7.00 -6.75
C THR A 109 9.44 7.72 -5.46
N ARG A 110 10.42 8.39 -4.82
CA ARG A 110 10.21 9.13 -3.57
C ARG A 110 9.26 10.32 -3.76
N SER A 111 9.47 11.10 -4.81
CA SER A 111 8.62 12.26 -5.12
C SER A 111 7.19 11.84 -5.42
N MET A 112 7.00 10.71 -6.09
CA MET A 112 5.67 10.20 -6.41
C MET A 112 4.93 9.66 -5.16
N ILE A 113 5.64 9.07 -4.19
CA ILE A 113 5.05 8.68 -2.91
C ILE A 113 4.58 9.94 -2.16
N ILE A 114 5.40 10.99 -2.11
CA ILE A 114 5.02 12.27 -1.48
C ILE A 114 3.80 12.88 -2.18
N ALA A 115 3.74 12.86 -3.50
CA ALA A 115 2.59 13.35 -4.26
C ALA A 115 1.31 12.57 -3.88
N GLY A 116 1.39 11.25 -3.74
CA GLY A 116 0.26 10.44 -3.28
C GLY A 116 -0.19 10.79 -1.86
N ILE A 117 0.74 10.96 -0.92
CA ILE A 117 0.43 11.39 0.45
C ILE A 117 -0.24 12.77 0.44
N THR A 118 0.26 13.70 -0.36
CA THR A 118 -0.35 15.04 -0.52
C THR A 118 -1.77 14.93 -1.07
N THR A 119 -2.03 14.04 -2.01
CA THR A 119 -3.40 13.79 -2.52
C THR A 119 -4.33 13.34 -1.39
N TYR A 120 -3.89 12.45 -0.49
CA TYR A 120 -4.70 12.05 0.66
C TYR A 120 -4.95 13.21 1.65
N MET A 121 -3.98 14.10 1.86
CA MET A 121 -4.19 15.31 2.65
C MET A 121 -5.28 16.20 2.03
N VAL A 122 -5.26 16.38 0.71
CA VAL A 122 -6.30 17.13 -0.02
C VAL A 122 -7.66 16.44 0.11
N VAL A 123 -7.71 15.10 0.03
CA VAL A 123 -8.95 14.32 0.26
C VAL A 123 -9.52 14.59 1.65
N CYS A 124 -8.70 14.59 2.70
CA CYS A 124 -9.15 14.92 4.05
C CYS A 124 -9.76 16.32 4.15
N ILE A 125 -9.14 17.31 3.53
CA ILE A 125 -9.66 18.68 3.52
C ILE A 125 -10.97 18.75 2.71
N ALA A 126 -11.01 18.12 1.54
CA ALA A 126 -12.20 18.10 0.68
C ALA A 126 -13.39 17.39 1.35
N ALA A 127 -13.12 16.42 2.22
CA ALA A 127 -14.15 15.72 2.97
C ALA A 127 -15.00 16.65 3.85
N PHE A 128 -14.43 17.75 4.37
CA PHE A 128 -15.20 18.73 5.16
C PHE A 128 -16.27 19.48 4.35
N PHE A 129 -16.15 19.50 3.02
CA PHE A 129 -17.05 20.20 2.12
C PHE A 129 -18.11 19.29 1.48
N ILE A 130 -18.24 18.05 1.96
CA ILE A 130 -19.26 17.12 1.46
C ILE A 130 -20.64 17.62 1.94
N SER A 131 -21.51 17.87 0.97
CA SER A 131 -22.92 18.22 1.20
C SER A 131 -23.86 17.46 0.26
N GLU A 132 -23.35 16.89 -0.81
CA GLU A 132 -24.14 16.19 -1.83
C GLU A 132 -23.49 14.86 -2.24
N MET A 133 -24.30 13.95 -2.77
CA MET A 133 -23.91 12.62 -3.17
C MET A 133 -22.75 12.60 -4.19
N TRP A 134 -22.75 13.49 -5.17
CA TRP A 134 -21.71 13.52 -6.19
C TRP A 134 -20.31 13.88 -5.64
N HIS A 135 -20.23 14.62 -4.53
CA HIS A 135 -18.96 14.90 -3.85
C HIS A 135 -18.26 13.62 -3.41
N ILE A 136 -19.04 12.59 -2.98
CA ILE A 136 -18.48 11.31 -2.56
C ILE A 136 -17.86 10.56 -3.73
N PHE A 137 -18.47 10.62 -4.92
CA PHE A 137 -17.89 10.03 -6.12
C PHE A 137 -16.57 10.72 -6.51
N VAL A 138 -16.51 12.05 -6.41
CA VAL A 138 -15.28 12.82 -6.66
C VAL A 138 -14.19 12.41 -5.67
N LEU A 139 -14.51 12.33 -4.36
CA LEU A 139 -13.57 11.84 -3.35
C LEU A 139 -13.12 10.41 -3.63
N GLY A 140 -14.04 9.52 -4.01
CA GLY A 140 -13.73 8.15 -4.40
C GLY A 140 -12.71 8.08 -5.56
N ILE A 141 -12.87 8.92 -6.58
CA ILE A 141 -11.92 9.04 -7.70
C ILE A 141 -10.56 9.54 -7.21
N MET A 142 -10.53 10.54 -6.33
CA MET A 142 -9.28 11.07 -5.75
C MET A 142 -8.56 10.00 -4.91
N ILE A 143 -9.28 9.29 -4.05
CA ILE A 143 -8.75 8.17 -3.25
C ILE A 143 -8.19 7.09 -4.17
N GLY A 144 -8.97 6.63 -5.15
CA GLY A 144 -8.55 5.62 -6.12
C GLY A 144 -7.29 6.02 -6.88
N SER A 145 -7.20 7.30 -7.29
CA SER A 145 -6.03 7.81 -8.02
C SER A 145 -4.72 7.70 -7.23
N ALA A 146 -4.76 7.93 -5.92
CA ALA A 146 -3.58 7.87 -5.05
C ALA A 146 -3.29 6.45 -4.53
N GLN A 147 -4.33 5.65 -4.24
CA GLN A 147 -4.23 4.34 -3.59
C GLN A 147 -3.32 3.36 -4.36
N GLY A 148 -3.60 3.14 -5.64
CA GLY A 148 -2.83 2.21 -6.46
C GLY A 148 -1.36 2.62 -6.59
N GLY A 149 -1.12 3.94 -6.74
CA GLY A 149 0.22 4.51 -6.85
C GLY A 149 1.05 4.35 -5.57
N ILE A 150 0.51 4.74 -4.43
CA ILE A 150 1.23 4.69 -3.14
C ILE A 150 1.63 3.26 -2.79
N GLN A 151 0.71 2.30 -2.85
CA GLN A 151 0.99 0.91 -2.48
C GLN A 151 2.05 0.27 -3.39
N ALA A 152 1.91 0.44 -4.71
CA ALA A 152 2.85 -0.13 -5.68
C ALA A 152 4.26 0.50 -5.56
N LEU A 153 4.33 1.83 -5.43
CA LEU A 153 5.60 2.55 -5.36
C LEU A 153 6.32 2.34 -4.03
N SER A 154 5.60 2.25 -2.92
CA SER A 154 6.18 1.96 -1.60
C SER A 154 6.89 0.62 -1.59
N ARG A 155 6.24 -0.41 -2.13
CA ARG A 155 6.85 -1.74 -2.27
C ARG A 155 8.05 -1.72 -3.22
N SER A 156 7.95 -1.02 -4.35
CA SER A 156 9.04 -0.88 -5.31
C SER A 156 10.23 -0.11 -4.74
N TYR A 157 9.99 0.97 -4.02
CA TYR A 157 11.03 1.75 -3.36
C TYR A 157 11.73 0.94 -2.27
N TYR A 158 10.97 0.24 -1.44
CA TYR A 158 11.49 -0.64 -0.41
C TYR A 158 12.43 -1.69 -1.01
N GLY A 159 12.01 -2.37 -2.10
CA GLY A 159 12.84 -3.34 -2.80
C GLY A 159 14.15 -2.79 -3.37
N LYS A 160 14.26 -1.46 -3.57
CA LYS A 160 15.50 -0.81 -4.04
C LYS A 160 16.48 -0.50 -2.91
N ILE A 161 16.00 -0.28 -1.69
CA ILE A 161 16.83 0.12 -0.55
C ILE A 161 17.28 -1.06 0.32
N ILE A 162 16.65 -2.23 0.19
CA ILE A 162 17.02 -3.42 0.93
C ILE A 162 18.20 -4.17 0.29
N PRO A 163 19.04 -4.87 1.09
CA PRO A 163 20.08 -5.75 0.57
C PRO A 163 19.47 -6.95 -0.15
N LYS A 164 19.99 -7.25 -1.35
CA LYS A 164 19.46 -8.31 -2.23
C LYS A 164 19.56 -9.70 -1.61
N GLU A 165 20.61 -9.94 -0.85
CA GLU A 165 20.92 -11.24 -0.22
C GLU A 165 19.92 -11.61 0.87
N ARG A 166 19.28 -10.61 1.50
CA ARG A 166 18.32 -10.80 2.60
C ARG A 166 16.92 -10.26 2.27
N SER A 167 16.60 -10.13 1.00
CA SER A 167 15.34 -9.53 0.55
C SER A 167 14.10 -10.18 1.17
N ASN A 168 14.09 -11.52 1.35
CA ASN A 168 12.96 -12.24 1.95
C ASN A 168 12.70 -11.83 3.40
N GLU A 169 13.75 -11.64 4.20
CA GLU A 169 13.65 -11.21 5.60
C GLU A 169 13.06 -9.79 5.69
N PHE A 170 13.60 -8.88 4.89
CA PHE A 170 13.15 -7.50 4.86
C PHE A 170 11.71 -7.35 4.33
N PHE A 171 11.31 -8.10 3.30
CA PHE A 171 9.91 -8.11 2.88
C PHE A 171 8.98 -8.74 3.92
N GLY A 172 9.48 -9.64 4.77
CA GLY A 172 8.79 -10.11 5.95
C GLY A 172 8.44 -8.96 6.90
N PHE A 173 9.41 -8.11 7.23
CA PHE A 173 9.16 -6.89 8.03
C PHE A 173 8.17 -5.94 7.36
N TYR A 174 8.33 -5.67 6.07
CA TYR A 174 7.42 -4.82 5.32
C TYR A 174 5.96 -5.30 5.43
N ASN A 175 5.75 -6.61 5.27
CA ASN A 175 4.41 -7.20 5.36
C ASN A 175 3.86 -7.15 6.79
N ILE A 176 4.71 -7.32 7.81
CA ILE A 176 4.32 -7.21 9.22
C ILE A 176 3.86 -5.77 9.49
N PHE A 177 4.69 -4.77 9.19
CA PHE A 177 4.36 -3.36 9.39
C PHE A 177 3.09 -2.95 8.63
N GLY A 178 2.93 -3.39 7.37
CA GLY A 178 1.72 -3.11 6.59
C GLY A 178 0.46 -3.76 7.18
N LYS A 179 0.56 -4.96 7.78
CA LYS A 179 -0.60 -5.61 8.41
C LYS A 179 -0.97 -5.02 9.77
N PHE A 180 0.01 -4.51 10.51
CA PHE A 180 -0.25 -3.84 11.78
C PHE A 180 -0.82 -2.42 11.60
N ALA A 181 -0.58 -1.79 10.44
CA ALA A 181 -1.15 -0.51 10.06
C ALA A 181 -2.59 -0.64 9.50
N ALA A 182 -2.96 -1.80 8.97
CA ALA A 182 -4.28 -2.07 8.37
C ALA A 182 -5.31 -2.56 9.40
#